data_f0cb805b264f99785c64007c63b4fc9e
#
_entry.id   f0cb805b264f99785c64007c63b4fc9e
#
_cell.length_a   1.000
_cell.length_b   1.000
_cell.length_c   1.000
_cell.angle_alpha   90.00
_cell.angle_beta   90.00
_cell.angle_gamma   90.00
#
_symmetry.space_group_name_H-M   'P 1'
#
loop_
_entity.id
_entity.type
_entity.pdbx_description
1 polymer ?
#
loop_
_entity_poly.entity_id
_entity_poly.type
_entity_poly.pdbx_seq_one_letter_code
_entity_poly.pdbx_strand_id
1 'polypeptide(L)'
;MSSIPQMKVYESTCDERVKAIMAKLYTSFITPIDREDISSLALAMDDVVDSMYGVAVRLDLFNLSDLRLEAKQISELTVHAVHEMQQMIEHLPDYKKDRVVLEKAIEIGTVEDEGDTVYQKALRRLFSDEEDASGKYAVTWLRIFDRMELCLDACDRVSGIVRDIIMKDA
;
A
#
# COMPACT_ATOMS: atom_id res chain seq x y z
N MET A 1 21.45 -0.06 -7.80
CA MET A 1 21.22 0.87 -6.69
C MET A 1 20.20 1.87 -7.13
N SER A 2 18.96 1.51 -7.06
CA SER A 2 17.91 2.46 -7.23
C SER A 2 17.51 2.96 -5.87
N SER A 3 17.39 3.92 -5.86
CA SER A 3 17.77 4.81 -4.89
C SER A 3 16.59 5.44 -4.22
N ILE A 4 16.68 5.53 -2.93
CA ILE A 4 15.80 6.32 -2.07
C ILE A 4 15.53 7.70 -2.67
N PRO A 5 16.49 8.41 -3.30
CA PRO A 5 16.22 9.61 -4.08
C PRO A 5 15.15 9.42 -5.16
N GLN A 6 15.14 8.28 -5.85
CA GLN A 6 14.11 7.98 -6.86
C GLN A 6 12.74 7.76 -6.20
N MET A 7 12.69 7.04 -5.08
CA MET A 7 11.45 6.84 -4.32
C MET A 7 10.89 8.17 -3.80
N LYS A 8 11.76 9.09 -3.33
CA LYS A 8 11.33 10.43 -2.92
C LYS A 8 10.74 11.23 -4.08
N VAL A 9 11.26 11.09 -5.29
CA VAL A 9 10.68 11.74 -6.49
C VAL A 9 9.27 11.19 -6.76
N TYR A 10 9.05 9.88 -6.63
CA TYR A 10 7.73 9.29 -6.83
C TYR A 10 6.72 9.76 -5.79
N GLU A 11 7.10 9.77 -4.50
CA GLU A 11 6.26 10.28 -3.42
C GLU A 11 5.90 11.74 -3.66
N SER A 12 6.86 12.61 -3.92
CA SER A 12 6.60 14.03 -4.18
C SER A 12 5.73 14.24 -5.44
N THR A 13 5.87 13.39 -6.45
CA THR A 13 5.02 13.43 -7.64
C THR A 13 3.57 13.02 -7.32
N CYS A 14 3.38 12.03 -6.44
CA CYS A 14 2.06 11.60 -5.97
C CYS A 14 1.37 12.73 -5.21
N ASP A 15 2.05 13.33 -4.26
CA ASP A 15 1.65 14.51 -3.49
C ASP A 15 1.15 15.66 -4.38
N GLU A 16 1.91 15.98 -5.45
CA GLU A 16 1.51 17.02 -6.42
C GLU A 16 0.25 16.63 -7.19
N ARG A 17 0.09 15.36 -7.53
CA ARG A 17 -1.11 14.85 -8.21
C ARG A 17 -2.34 14.91 -7.30
N VAL A 18 -2.20 14.54 -6.03
CA VAL A 18 -3.28 14.67 -5.04
C VAL A 18 -3.70 16.14 -4.92
N LYS A 19 -2.77 17.06 -4.78
CA LYS A 19 -3.06 18.52 -4.75
C LYS A 19 -3.80 18.99 -6.00
N ALA A 20 -3.41 18.50 -7.17
CA ALA A 20 -4.07 18.82 -8.43
C ALA A 20 -5.51 18.26 -8.49
N ILE A 21 -5.73 17.02 -8.02
CA ILE A 21 -7.07 16.42 -7.91
C ILE A 21 -7.95 17.26 -6.98
N MET A 22 -7.46 17.60 -5.78
CA MET A 22 -8.20 18.42 -4.82
C MET A 22 -8.57 19.79 -5.38
N ALA A 23 -7.63 20.46 -6.06
CA ALA A 23 -7.91 21.75 -6.71
C ALA A 23 -8.97 21.63 -7.81
N LYS A 24 -8.94 20.54 -8.58
CA LYS A 24 -9.93 20.27 -9.63
C LYS A 24 -11.31 19.95 -9.01
N LEU A 25 -11.37 19.17 -7.95
CA LEU A 25 -12.60 18.88 -7.22
C LEU A 25 -13.26 20.15 -6.68
N TYR A 26 -12.46 21.08 -6.14
CA TYR A 26 -12.95 22.35 -5.62
C TYR A 26 -13.67 23.19 -6.69
N THR A 27 -13.21 23.17 -7.92
CA THR A 27 -13.74 23.97 -9.04
C THR A 27 -14.77 23.23 -9.91
N SER A 28 -14.87 21.91 -9.81
CA SER A 28 -15.79 21.12 -10.64
C SER A 28 -17.22 21.21 -10.10
N PHE A 29 -18.18 21.45 -10.96
CA PHE A 29 -19.60 21.50 -10.59
C PHE A 29 -20.25 20.12 -10.52
N ILE A 30 -19.86 19.21 -11.42
CA ILE A 30 -20.37 17.82 -11.52
C ILE A 30 -19.18 16.88 -11.49
N THR A 31 -19.30 15.79 -10.74
CA THR A 31 -18.32 14.69 -10.65
C THR A 31 -18.99 13.36 -10.96
N PRO A 32 -18.27 12.37 -11.54
CA PRO A 32 -18.84 11.08 -11.94
C PRO A 32 -19.23 10.19 -10.74
N ILE A 33 -18.60 10.38 -9.61
CA ILE A 33 -18.88 9.78 -8.30
C ILE A 33 -18.80 10.87 -7.23
N ASP A 34 -19.15 10.56 -6.00
CA ASP A 34 -19.15 11.53 -4.90
C ASP A 34 -17.77 12.17 -4.71
N ARG A 35 -17.74 13.48 -4.49
CA ARG A 35 -16.48 14.22 -4.29
C ARG A 35 -15.66 13.72 -3.12
N GLU A 36 -16.36 13.32 -2.06
CA GLU A 36 -15.73 12.77 -0.86
C GLU A 36 -15.03 11.44 -1.17
N ASP A 37 -15.63 10.62 -2.03
CA ASP A 37 -15.03 9.34 -2.44
C ASP A 37 -13.81 9.56 -3.33
N ILE A 38 -13.85 10.52 -4.27
CA ILE A 38 -12.66 10.87 -5.08
C ILE A 38 -11.54 11.39 -4.18
N SER A 39 -11.87 12.24 -3.23
CA SER A 39 -10.90 12.78 -2.26
C SER A 39 -10.28 11.68 -1.41
N SER A 40 -11.12 10.81 -0.84
CA SER A 40 -10.68 9.69 0.01
C SER A 40 -9.80 8.71 -0.77
N LEU A 41 -10.19 8.39 -2.01
CA LEU A 41 -9.44 7.51 -2.89
C LEU A 41 -8.06 8.10 -3.23
N ALA A 42 -8.00 9.39 -3.59
CA ALA A 42 -6.74 10.06 -3.91
C ALA A 42 -5.77 10.06 -2.72
N LEU A 43 -6.27 10.35 -1.51
CA LEU A 43 -5.48 10.33 -0.28
C LEU A 43 -5.01 8.92 0.09
N ALA A 44 -5.88 7.92 -0.03
CA ALA A 44 -5.51 6.54 0.26
C ALA A 44 -4.45 5.99 -0.71
N MET A 45 -4.49 6.38 -1.98
CA MET A 45 -3.44 6.03 -2.95
C MET A 45 -2.10 6.70 -2.64
N ASP A 46 -2.11 7.91 -2.11
CA ASP A 46 -0.92 8.61 -1.63
C ASP A 46 -0.30 7.90 -0.42
N ASP A 47 -1.14 7.46 0.54
CA ASP A 47 -0.72 6.67 1.71
C ASP A 47 0.05 5.39 1.29
N VAL A 48 -0.30 4.75 0.16
CA VAL A 48 0.43 3.58 -0.37
C VAL A 48 1.86 3.98 -0.73
N VAL A 49 2.03 5.04 -1.53
CA VAL A 49 3.35 5.50 -1.97
C VAL A 49 4.20 5.96 -0.78
N ASP A 50 3.60 6.68 0.16
CA ASP A 50 4.24 7.12 1.40
C ASP A 50 4.72 5.96 2.27
N SER A 51 3.91 4.91 2.35
CA SER A 51 4.26 3.71 3.09
C SER A 51 5.47 3.00 2.47
N MET A 52 5.48 2.84 1.15
CA MET A 52 6.59 2.24 0.41
C MET A 52 7.88 3.07 0.53
N TYR A 53 7.79 4.40 0.41
CA TYR A 53 8.92 5.29 0.64
C TYR A 53 9.43 5.16 2.08
N GLY A 54 8.52 5.05 3.06
CA GLY A 54 8.87 4.85 4.45
C GLY A 54 9.64 3.54 4.73
N VAL A 55 9.40 2.46 3.98
CA VAL A 55 10.21 1.22 4.02
C VAL A 55 11.62 1.50 3.49
N ALA A 56 11.73 2.12 2.31
CA ALA A 56 13.01 2.42 1.68
C ALA A 56 13.92 3.28 2.58
N VAL A 57 13.35 4.31 3.21
CA VAL A 57 14.06 5.16 4.18
C VAL A 57 14.57 4.37 5.38
N ARG A 58 13.79 3.42 5.92
CA ARG A 58 14.23 2.60 7.06
C ARG A 58 15.34 1.64 6.70
N LEU A 59 15.27 1.03 5.51
CA LEU A 59 16.34 0.14 5.03
C LEU A 59 17.70 0.88 4.96
N ASP A 60 17.69 2.13 4.51
CA ASP A 60 18.88 2.97 4.46
C ASP A 60 19.36 3.39 5.85
N LEU A 61 18.46 3.99 6.65
CA LEU A 61 18.79 4.49 8.00
C LEU A 61 19.36 3.41 8.91
N PHE A 62 18.87 2.19 8.79
CA PHE A 62 19.33 1.06 9.60
C PHE A 62 20.56 0.36 9.02
N ASN A 63 20.98 0.74 7.80
CA ASN A 63 22.16 0.21 7.12
C ASN A 63 22.23 -1.33 7.16
N LEU A 64 21.13 -1.96 6.73
CA LEU A 64 21.04 -3.42 6.72
C LEU A 64 21.89 -4.03 5.62
N SER A 65 22.67 -5.04 5.98
CA SER A 65 23.55 -5.79 5.05
C SER A 65 22.87 -7.02 4.47
N ASP A 66 21.87 -7.54 5.13
CA ASP A 66 21.15 -8.78 4.79
C ASP A 66 19.64 -8.55 4.77
N LEU A 67 18.97 -9.30 3.92
CA LEU A 67 17.52 -9.26 3.78
C LEU A 67 16.92 -10.57 4.29
N ARG A 68 15.90 -10.43 5.13
CA ARG A 68 15.13 -11.59 5.61
C ARG A 68 14.20 -12.11 4.52
N LEU A 69 13.99 -13.43 4.54
CA LEU A 69 13.09 -14.08 3.58
C LEU A 69 11.66 -13.53 3.66
N GLU A 70 11.18 -13.30 4.87
CA GLU A 70 9.83 -12.76 5.11
C GLU A 70 9.67 -11.35 4.53
N ALA A 71 10.70 -10.51 4.63
CA ALA A 71 10.70 -9.19 4.02
C ALA A 71 10.59 -9.25 2.49
N LYS A 72 11.28 -10.22 1.87
CA LYS A 72 11.15 -10.48 0.44
C LYS A 72 9.73 -10.92 0.07
N GLN A 73 9.14 -11.84 0.84
CA GLN A 73 7.78 -12.32 0.62
C GLN A 73 6.75 -11.18 0.71
N ILE A 74 6.80 -10.34 1.76
CA ILE A 74 5.90 -9.18 1.89
C ILE A 74 6.11 -8.19 0.73
N SER A 75 7.36 -7.98 0.27
CA SER A 75 7.62 -7.11 -0.89
C SER A 75 6.98 -7.66 -2.18
N GLU A 76 7.04 -8.97 -2.41
CA GLU A 76 6.41 -9.62 -3.57
C GLU A 76 4.88 -9.48 -3.51
N LEU A 77 4.27 -9.67 -2.33
CA LEU A 77 2.85 -9.45 -2.10
C LEU A 77 2.46 -7.98 -2.30
N THR A 78 3.28 -7.03 -1.83
CA THR A 78 3.04 -5.60 -2.05
C THR A 78 3.04 -5.25 -3.55
N VAL A 79 3.98 -5.81 -4.32
CA VAL A 79 4.01 -5.62 -5.79
C VAL A 79 2.74 -6.20 -6.44
N HIS A 80 2.29 -7.36 -5.99
CA HIS A 80 1.03 -7.96 -6.46
C HIS A 80 -0.17 -7.07 -6.13
N ALA A 81 -0.33 -6.66 -4.88
CA ALA A 81 -1.43 -5.77 -4.46
C ALA A 81 -1.48 -4.47 -5.27
N VAL A 82 -0.32 -3.82 -5.49
CA VAL A 82 -0.23 -2.59 -6.30
C VAL A 82 -0.61 -2.84 -7.77
N HIS A 83 -0.25 -3.99 -8.33
CA HIS A 83 -0.64 -4.34 -9.69
C HIS A 83 -2.15 -4.57 -9.83
N GLU A 84 -2.76 -5.27 -8.87
CA GLU A 84 -4.22 -5.46 -8.81
C GLU A 84 -4.93 -4.11 -8.59
N MET A 85 -4.39 -3.25 -7.74
CA MET A 85 -4.89 -1.89 -7.52
C MET A 85 -4.84 -1.05 -8.80
N GLN A 86 -3.76 -1.13 -9.58
CA GLN A 86 -3.68 -0.45 -10.87
C GLN A 86 -4.81 -0.89 -11.80
N GLN A 87 -5.01 -2.20 -11.97
CA GLN A 87 -6.08 -2.73 -12.81
C GLN A 87 -7.46 -2.31 -12.30
N MET A 88 -7.69 -2.37 -10.99
CA MET A 88 -8.93 -1.92 -10.36
C MET A 88 -9.25 -0.46 -10.70
N ILE A 89 -8.27 0.43 -10.63
CA ILE A 89 -8.45 1.86 -10.92
C ILE A 89 -8.63 2.10 -12.43
N GLU A 90 -7.95 1.36 -13.30
CA GLU A 90 -8.12 1.46 -14.76
C GLU A 90 -9.55 1.10 -15.20
N HIS A 91 -10.18 0.14 -14.54
CA HIS A 91 -11.55 -0.30 -14.79
C HIS A 91 -12.62 0.51 -14.03
N LEU A 92 -12.24 1.31 -13.04
CA LEU A 92 -13.15 2.09 -12.19
C LEU A 92 -14.14 2.99 -12.95
N PRO A 93 -13.79 3.62 -14.10
CA PRO A 93 -14.76 4.45 -14.84
C PRO A 93 -16.03 3.70 -15.27
N ASP A 94 -15.96 2.40 -15.47
CA ASP A 94 -17.06 1.56 -15.92
C ASP A 94 -17.61 0.61 -14.83
N TYR A 95 -17.28 0.86 -13.55
CA TYR A 95 -17.56 -0.03 -12.41
C TYR A 95 -19.01 -0.55 -12.30
N LYS A 96 -20.01 0.21 -12.81
CA LYS A 96 -21.42 -0.22 -12.82
C LYS A 96 -21.69 -1.41 -13.73
N LYS A 97 -20.81 -1.65 -14.71
CA LYS A 97 -20.97 -2.71 -15.72
C LYS A 97 -19.82 -3.70 -15.72
N ASP A 98 -18.68 -3.29 -15.20
CA ASP A 98 -17.45 -4.07 -15.20
C ASP A 98 -17.20 -4.71 -13.83
N ARG A 99 -17.37 -6.04 -13.78
CA ARG A 99 -17.14 -6.81 -12.56
C ARG A 99 -15.65 -6.92 -12.17
N VAL A 100 -14.74 -6.64 -13.09
CA VAL A 100 -13.30 -6.68 -12.85
C VAL A 100 -12.93 -5.80 -11.68
N VAL A 101 -13.56 -4.63 -11.53
CA VAL A 101 -13.29 -3.72 -10.41
C VAL A 101 -13.50 -4.41 -9.05
N LEU A 102 -14.63 -5.10 -8.88
CA LEU A 102 -14.92 -5.82 -7.63
C LEU A 102 -14.00 -7.04 -7.44
N GLU A 103 -13.73 -7.79 -8.51
CA GLU A 103 -12.83 -8.95 -8.46
C GLU A 103 -11.43 -8.53 -8.01
N LYS A 104 -10.91 -7.43 -8.55
CA LYS A 104 -9.61 -6.88 -8.16
C LYS A 104 -9.59 -6.35 -6.72
N ALA A 105 -10.67 -5.70 -6.29
CA ALA A 105 -10.79 -5.24 -4.91
C ALA A 105 -10.80 -6.41 -3.90
N ILE A 106 -11.43 -7.54 -4.24
CA ILE A 106 -11.40 -8.75 -3.40
C ILE A 106 -10.00 -9.38 -3.38
N GLU A 107 -9.33 -9.44 -4.53
CA GLU A 107 -7.98 -9.99 -4.65
C GLU A 107 -6.98 -9.22 -3.78
N ILE A 108 -7.06 -7.88 -3.74
CA ILE A 108 -6.21 -7.05 -2.89
C ILE A 108 -6.38 -7.43 -1.41
N GLY A 109 -7.62 -7.63 -0.93
CA GLY A 109 -7.86 -8.07 0.44
C GLY A 109 -7.29 -9.47 0.71
N THR A 110 -7.38 -10.40 -0.26
CA THR A 110 -6.75 -11.73 -0.13
C THR A 110 -5.23 -11.63 -0.02
N VAL A 111 -4.61 -10.75 -0.80
CA VAL A 111 -3.15 -10.52 -0.75
C VAL A 111 -2.73 -9.89 0.58
N GLU A 112 -3.54 -9.01 1.15
CA GLU A 112 -3.31 -8.44 2.48
C GLU A 112 -3.38 -9.51 3.58
N ASP A 113 -4.40 -10.37 3.59
CA ASP A 113 -4.53 -11.51 4.53
C ASP A 113 -3.30 -12.46 4.46
N GLU A 114 -2.76 -12.69 3.25
CA GLU A 114 -1.51 -13.45 3.07
C GLU A 114 -0.32 -12.70 3.67
N GLY A 115 -0.23 -11.39 3.46
CA GLY A 115 0.79 -10.52 4.03
C GLY A 115 0.79 -10.53 5.55
N ASP A 116 -0.37 -10.46 6.18
CA ASP A 116 -0.56 -10.58 7.61
C ASP A 116 -0.03 -11.90 8.16
N THR A 117 -0.31 -12.99 7.44
CA THR A 117 0.21 -14.31 7.80
C THR A 117 1.74 -14.34 7.78
N VAL A 118 2.37 -13.76 6.77
CA VAL A 118 3.84 -13.67 6.66
C VAL A 118 4.41 -12.75 7.74
N TYR A 119 3.78 -11.61 8.00
CA TYR A 119 4.16 -10.67 9.05
C TYR A 119 4.15 -11.33 10.43
N GLN A 120 3.05 -12.00 10.81
CA GLN A 120 2.95 -12.71 12.08
C GLN A 120 4.00 -13.81 12.22
N LYS A 121 4.29 -14.55 11.15
CA LYS A 121 5.37 -15.54 11.13
C LYS A 121 6.74 -14.89 11.32
N ALA A 122 6.98 -13.76 10.64
CA ALA A 122 8.23 -13.01 10.78
C ALA A 122 8.46 -12.56 12.23
N LEU A 123 7.43 -12.03 12.90
CA LEU A 123 7.52 -11.59 14.29
C LEU A 123 7.75 -12.77 15.24
N ARG A 124 7.01 -13.87 15.08
CA ARG A 124 7.22 -15.05 15.93
C ARG A 124 8.65 -15.56 15.82
N ARG A 125 9.21 -15.61 14.62
CA ARG A 125 10.59 -16.03 14.39
C ARG A 125 11.61 -15.04 14.98
N LEU A 126 11.35 -13.73 14.80
CA LEU A 126 12.22 -12.66 15.29
C LEU A 126 12.39 -12.67 16.82
N PHE A 127 11.36 -13.06 17.54
CA PHE A 127 11.33 -13.13 19.00
C PHE A 127 11.40 -14.55 19.55
N SER A 128 11.74 -15.55 18.73
CA SER A 128 11.96 -16.92 19.22
C SER A 128 13.36 -17.06 19.80
N ASP A 129 13.48 -17.95 20.81
CA ASP A 129 14.77 -18.28 21.42
C ASP A 129 15.75 -18.97 20.46
N GLU A 130 15.27 -19.41 19.30
CA GLU A 130 16.08 -20.05 18.23
C GLU A 130 16.90 -19.03 17.44
N GLU A 131 16.52 -17.78 17.42
CA GLU A 131 17.26 -16.70 16.79
C GLU A 131 18.00 -15.91 17.89
N ASP A 132 19.30 -16.09 17.99
CA ASP A 132 20.17 -15.27 18.86
C ASP A 132 20.33 -13.85 18.30
N ALA A 133 19.21 -13.16 18.18
CA ALA A 133 19.17 -11.80 17.70
C ALA A 133 19.48 -10.81 18.82
N SER A 134 20.50 -9.99 18.63
CA SER A 134 20.69 -8.85 19.54
C SER A 134 19.42 -8.00 19.59
N GLY A 135 19.08 -7.43 20.75
CA GLY A 135 17.89 -6.61 20.90
C GLY A 135 17.81 -5.47 19.88
N LYS A 136 18.96 -4.92 19.45
CA LYS A 136 19.04 -3.92 18.37
C LYS A 136 18.56 -4.51 17.04
N TYR A 137 18.99 -5.70 16.67
CA TYR A 137 18.61 -6.37 15.44
C TYR A 137 17.08 -6.67 15.42
N ALA A 138 16.56 -7.19 16.52
CA ALA A 138 15.13 -7.47 16.65
C ALA A 138 14.28 -6.21 16.51
N VAL A 139 14.65 -5.12 17.20
CA VAL A 139 13.93 -3.82 17.08
C VAL A 139 14.03 -3.26 15.66
N THR A 140 15.17 -3.39 15.01
CA THR A 140 15.36 -2.91 13.64
C THR A 140 14.41 -3.62 12.67
N TRP A 141 14.37 -4.96 12.71
CA TRP A 141 13.52 -5.73 11.84
C TRP A 141 12.03 -5.58 12.18
N LEU A 142 11.68 -5.46 13.46
CA LEU A 142 10.31 -5.14 13.87
C LEU A 142 9.83 -3.85 13.20
N ARG A 143 10.63 -2.78 13.25
CA ARG A 143 10.30 -1.48 12.64
C ARG A 143 10.18 -1.52 11.12
N ILE A 144 10.87 -2.45 10.48
CA ILE A 144 10.77 -2.66 9.03
C ILE A 144 9.50 -3.44 8.71
N PHE A 145 9.27 -4.55 9.42
CA PHE A 145 8.08 -5.38 9.21
C PHE A 145 6.79 -4.60 9.46
N ASP A 146 6.70 -3.83 10.56
CA ASP A 146 5.56 -2.94 10.84
C ASP A 146 5.30 -1.97 9.65
N ARG A 147 6.36 -1.47 9.01
CA ARG A 147 6.19 -0.54 7.89
C ARG A 147 5.84 -1.25 6.58
N MET A 148 6.28 -2.48 6.41
CA MET A 148 5.93 -3.30 5.23
C MET A 148 4.48 -3.77 5.28
N GLU A 149 3.99 -4.15 6.43
CA GLU A 149 2.58 -4.48 6.66
C GLU A 149 1.70 -3.27 6.34
N LEU A 150 2.03 -2.08 6.83
CA LEU A 150 1.32 -0.84 6.49
C LEU A 150 1.24 -0.54 4.98
N CYS A 151 2.11 -1.11 4.14
CA CYS A 151 1.97 -0.98 2.69
C CYS A 151 0.80 -1.80 2.14
N LEU A 152 0.61 -3.00 2.65
CA LEU A 152 -0.51 -3.87 2.28
C LEU A 152 -1.83 -3.34 2.83
N ASP A 153 -1.87 -2.91 4.09
CA ASP A 153 -3.01 -2.24 4.70
C ASP A 153 -3.47 -1.02 3.88
N ALA A 154 -2.52 -0.23 3.41
CA ALA A 154 -2.82 0.93 2.58
C ALA A 154 -3.45 0.51 1.24
N CYS A 155 -2.98 -0.58 0.62
CA CYS A 155 -3.58 -1.13 -0.60
C CYS A 155 -5.02 -1.64 -0.34
N ASP A 156 -5.24 -2.39 0.76
CA ASP A 156 -6.59 -2.85 1.09
C ASP A 156 -7.53 -1.69 1.44
N ARG A 157 -7.04 -0.63 2.09
CA ARG A 157 -7.84 0.59 2.31
C ARG A 157 -8.32 1.21 1.00
N VAL A 158 -7.48 1.26 -0.05
CA VAL A 158 -7.90 1.71 -1.39
C VAL A 158 -8.99 0.81 -1.94
N SER A 159 -8.84 -0.52 -1.81
CA SER A 159 -9.85 -1.49 -2.24
C SER A 159 -11.17 -1.33 -1.49
N GLY A 160 -11.12 -1.05 -0.19
CA GLY A 160 -12.26 -0.78 0.67
C GLY A 160 -13.07 0.42 0.18
N ILE A 161 -12.40 1.53 -0.12
CA ILE A 161 -13.05 2.75 -0.65
C ILE A 161 -13.75 2.43 -1.99
N VAL A 162 -13.12 1.67 -2.86
CA VAL A 162 -13.71 1.28 -4.15
C VAL A 162 -14.93 0.38 -3.94
N ARG A 163 -14.86 -0.58 -3.01
CA ARG A 163 -16.03 -1.41 -2.63
C ARG A 163 -17.19 -0.55 -2.12
N ASP A 164 -16.91 0.47 -1.31
CA ASP A 164 -17.92 1.40 -0.80
C ASP A 164 -18.56 2.22 -1.94
N ILE A 165 -17.78 2.68 -2.91
CA ILE A 165 -18.29 3.37 -4.11
C ILE A 165 -19.25 2.47 -4.88
N ILE A 166 -18.89 1.21 -5.11
CA ILE A 166 -19.73 0.24 -5.81
C ILE A 166 -21.04 0.00 -5.05
N MET A 167 -20.96 -0.13 -3.71
CA MET A 167 -22.12 -0.40 -2.86
C MET A 167 -23.11 0.76 -2.77
N LYS A 168 -22.65 2.02 -2.88
CA LYS A 168 -23.52 3.19 -2.86
C LYS A 168 -24.43 3.27 -4.09
N ASP A 169 -24.01 2.68 -5.18
CA ASP A 169 -24.71 2.73 -6.48
C ASP A 169 -25.41 1.41 -6.87
N ALA A 170 -25.39 0.41 -5.98
CA ALA A 170 -26.08 -0.86 -6.17
C ALA A 170 -27.53 -0.76 -5.66
#